data_f1b5cbc9875941ddcaaf3601786d3dff
#
_entry.id   f1b5cbc9875941ddcaaf3601786d3dff
#
_cell.length_a   1.000
_cell.length_b   1.000
_cell.length_c   1.000
_cell.angle_alpha   90.00
_cell.angle_beta   90.00
_cell.angle_gamma   90.00
#
_symmetry.space_group_name_H-M   'P 1'
#
loop_
_entity.id
_entity.type
_entity.pdbx_description
1 polymer ?
#
loop_
_entity_poly.entity_id
_entity_poly.type
_entity_poly.pdbx_seq_one_letter_code
_entity_poly.pdbx_strand_id
1 'polypeptide(L)'
;MSSPSDGSRLDTRFGTYELQSLIGVGGMGEVYRAYDTIKDRTVAVKLLRRELAADPAFQERFRRECRRTAQLQDPHVVPVHDFGQIDGVLFIDMRLIDGRSLREALSERGAFEPAQAALIVAQVASALDAAHADRLVHRDVKPENVLLTADNFAYLVDFGIAQAGSSAYLAPEGFGGARVGPQADVYSLTCLLYECLTGQPPFERAEIRQLMSAHVFSPPPRPSIMRRGIARNFDDVVAVGMAKQAGARYSSAGELARAATAAAWGDHAPSTRPFSSSYPMSFAVPDDTDVYVPADRPGLGRAPVVVGAVAVGILAVAGVLAGVVALGGNHGSAPPATPAAAPSAAPSAPTTTTTMPVLSRPVQGADGLGFIGHSARCDPGNPPASVVRTAKSLAVVCQTPSGSFYYRGERIRDGANIELPNAVRVADGFDVANPADGTRYEVRPQRLKILSNRHVDSSERVLQYATAS
;
A
#
# COMPACT_ATOMS: atom_id res chain seq x y z
N MET A 1 -16.54 23.89 24.87
CA MET A 1 -16.01 25.19 24.41
C MET A 1 -15.37 24.92 23.06
N SER A 2 -16.05 25.28 22.02
CA SER A 2 -15.61 25.10 20.63
C SER A 2 -14.50 26.10 20.35
N SER A 3 -13.33 25.61 19.94
CA SER A 3 -12.25 26.48 19.44
C SER A 3 -12.74 27.21 18.19
N PRO A 4 -12.38 28.49 17.99
CA PRO A 4 -12.81 29.23 16.81
C PRO A 4 -12.20 28.56 15.57
N SER A 5 -13.07 28.29 14.60
CA SER A 5 -12.70 27.96 13.22
C SER A 5 -11.72 29.02 12.71
N ASP A 6 -10.52 28.59 12.35
CA ASP A 6 -9.55 29.42 11.64
C ASP A 6 -10.26 30.00 10.41
N GLY A 7 -10.41 31.33 10.34
CA GLY A 7 -11.16 32.02 9.29
C GLY A 7 -10.56 31.64 7.94
N SER A 8 -11.46 31.36 6.97
CA SER A 8 -11.10 31.10 5.57
C SER A 8 -10.03 32.09 5.11
N ARG A 9 -8.88 31.57 4.65
CA ARG A 9 -7.79 32.37 4.07
C ARG A 9 -8.07 32.80 2.62
N LEU A 10 -9.32 32.69 2.20
CA LEU A 10 -9.73 33.09 0.85
C LEU A 10 -9.51 34.58 0.64
N ASP A 11 -9.10 34.94 -0.57
CA ASP A 11 -8.77 36.31 -0.99
C ASP A 11 -7.65 36.97 -0.15
N THR A 12 -6.84 36.18 0.54
CA THR A 12 -5.68 36.67 1.27
C THR A 12 -4.37 36.35 0.53
N ARG A 13 -3.33 37.07 0.90
CA ARG A 13 -1.99 36.86 0.37
C ARG A 13 -1.17 35.97 1.31
N PHE A 14 -0.56 34.93 0.77
CA PHE A 14 0.39 34.08 1.48
C PHE A 14 1.76 34.20 0.77
N GLY A 15 2.62 35.06 1.27
CA GLY A 15 3.87 35.41 0.59
C GLY A 15 3.62 35.98 -0.81
N THR A 16 4.06 35.25 -1.83
CA THR A 16 3.89 35.61 -3.26
C THR A 16 2.61 35.03 -3.87
N TYR A 17 1.86 34.23 -3.13
CA TYR A 17 0.67 33.53 -3.59
C TYR A 17 -0.59 34.27 -3.19
N GLU A 18 -1.47 34.53 -4.15
CA GLU A 18 -2.84 35.02 -3.92
C GLU A 18 -3.77 33.82 -3.87
N LEU A 19 -4.33 33.51 -2.68
CA LEU A 19 -5.19 32.34 -2.45
C LEU A 19 -6.58 32.60 -3.02
N GLN A 20 -6.95 31.92 -4.11
CA GLN A 20 -8.19 32.17 -4.86
C GLN A 20 -9.37 31.32 -4.40
N SER A 21 -9.16 30.01 -4.22
CA SER A 21 -10.19 29.08 -3.77
C SER A 21 -9.59 27.91 -3.01
N LEU A 22 -10.34 27.41 -2.03
CA LEU A 22 -10.01 26.18 -1.31
C LEU A 22 -10.43 24.99 -2.17
N ILE A 23 -9.45 24.10 -2.50
CA ILE A 23 -9.68 22.92 -3.34
C ILE A 23 -9.55 21.60 -2.59
N GLY A 24 -9.05 21.63 -1.34
CA GLY A 24 -8.97 20.43 -0.52
C GLY A 24 -8.67 20.73 0.93
N VAL A 25 -9.23 19.91 1.84
CA VAL A 25 -8.95 19.94 3.28
C VAL A 25 -8.59 18.54 3.73
N GLY A 26 -7.46 18.38 4.41
CA GLY A 26 -7.00 17.09 4.90
C GLY A 26 -6.42 17.15 6.30
N GLY A 27 -6.05 16.00 6.84
CA GLY A 27 -5.47 15.89 8.19
C GLY A 27 -4.20 16.71 8.39
N MET A 28 -3.43 16.98 7.33
CA MET A 28 -2.17 17.71 7.37
C MET A 28 -2.28 19.19 7.06
N GLY A 29 -3.41 19.65 6.49
CA GLY A 29 -3.56 21.03 6.09
C GLY A 29 -4.61 21.24 5.00
N GLU A 30 -4.49 22.36 4.31
CA GLU A 30 -5.42 22.85 3.30
C GLU A 30 -4.70 23.01 1.97
N VAL A 31 -5.40 22.76 0.87
CA VAL A 31 -4.89 22.94 -0.50
C VAL A 31 -5.71 24.04 -1.17
N TYR A 32 -5.04 25.05 -1.67
CA TYR A 32 -5.63 26.19 -2.34
C TYR A 32 -5.26 26.22 -3.81
N ARG A 33 -6.19 26.58 -4.67
CA ARG A 33 -5.88 27.19 -5.96
C ARG A 33 -5.35 28.59 -5.68
N ALA A 34 -4.17 28.90 -6.18
CA ALA A 34 -3.50 30.16 -5.92
C ALA A 34 -2.84 30.71 -7.19
N TYR A 35 -2.64 32.03 -7.24
CA TYR A 35 -1.89 32.70 -8.28
C TYR A 35 -0.51 33.11 -7.75
N ASP A 36 0.53 32.58 -8.37
CA ASP A 36 1.92 32.96 -8.09
C ASP A 36 2.23 34.26 -8.82
N THR A 37 2.28 35.37 -8.07
CA THR A 37 2.46 36.73 -8.62
C THR A 37 3.86 37.00 -9.16
N ILE A 38 4.84 36.15 -8.82
CA ILE A 38 6.22 36.28 -9.33
C ILE A 38 6.39 35.51 -10.63
N LYS A 39 5.85 34.31 -10.71
CA LYS A 39 6.01 33.42 -11.87
C LYS A 39 4.83 33.48 -12.83
N ASP A 40 3.88 34.40 -12.60
CA ASP A 40 2.71 34.68 -13.43
C ASP A 40 1.97 33.41 -13.87
N ARG A 41 1.56 32.59 -12.88
CA ARG A 41 0.87 31.33 -13.16
C ARG A 41 -0.06 30.91 -12.03
N THR A 42 -1.09 30.13 -12.38
CA THR A 42 -1.96 29.48 -11.40
C THR A 42 -1.37 28.14 -10.96
N VAL A 43 -1.39 27.89 -9.65
CA VAL A 43 -0.79 26.73 -9.00
C VAL A 43 -1.73 26.12 -7.94
N ALA A 44 -1.42 24.94 -7.46
CA ALA A 44 -1.96 24.40 -6.24
C ALA A 44 -0.96 24.61 -5.10
N VAL A 45 -1.40 25.30 -4.04
CA VAL A 45 -0.56 25.53 -2.85
C VAL A 45 -1.13 24.78 -1.67
N LYS A 46 -0.38 23.80 -1.15
CA LYS A 46 -0.71 23.09 0.06
C LYS A 46 -0.09 23.79 1.25
N LEU A 47 -0.93 24.25 2.19
CA LEU A 47 -0.51 24.86 3.45
C LEU A 47 -0.64 23.83 4.56
N LEU A 48 0.46 23.52 5.24
CA LEU A 48 0.44 22.56 6.34
C LEU A 48 0.01 23.25 7.65
N ARG A 49 -0.54 22.46 8.56
CA ARG A 49 -0.91 22.96 9.89
C ARG A 49 0.30 23.51 10.62
N ARG A 50 0.12 24.61 11.38
CA ARG A 50 1.21 25.29 12.09
C ARG A 50 1.91 24.39 13.13
N GLU A 51 1.16 23.46 13.73
CA GLU A 51 1.70 22.52 14.72
C GLU A 51 2.79 21.63 14.12
N LEU A 52 2.67 21.26 12.84
CA LEU A 52 3.69 20.48 12.14
C LEU A 52 4.98 21.27 11.91
N ALA A 53 4.86 22.58 11.75
CA ALA A 53 6.01 23.48 11.61
C ALA A 53 6.73 23.74 12.93
N ALA A 54 6.15 23.39 14.06
CA ALA A 54 6.78 23.54 15.38
C ALA A 54 7.81 22.42 15.69
N ASP A 55 7.75 21.27 14.99
CA ASP A 55 8.69 20.16 15.15
C ASP A 55 9.88 20.28 14.17
N PRO A 56 11.10 20.55 14.64
CA PRO A 56 12.28 20.66 13.78
C PRO A 56 12.59 19.36 13.01
N ALA A 57 12.32 18.19 13.63
CA ALA A 57 12.54 16.91 13.00
C ALA A 57 11.54 16.68 11.85
N PHE A 58 10.29 17.15 11.99
CA PHE A 58 9.32 17.15 10.92
C PHE A 58 9.74 18.10 9.78
N GLN A 59 10.19 19.33 10.11
CA GLN A 59 10.66 20.29 9.09
C GLN A 59 11.81 19.73 8.24
N GLU A 60 12.80 19.07 8.87
CA GLU A 60 13.91 18.49 8.13
C GLU A 60 13.48 17.34 7.21
N ARG A 61 12.61 16.45 7.71
CA ARG A 61 12.01 15.38 6.89
C ARG A 61 11.24 15.98 5.72
N PHE A 62 10.34 16.93 5.99
CA PHE A 62 9.55 17.63 4.99
C PHE A 62 10.43 18.20 3.86
N ARG A 63 11.46 18.98 4.21
CA ARG A 63 12.37 19.55 3.21
C ARG A 63 13.11 18.48 2.39
N ARG A 64 13.50 17.38 3.04
CA ARG A 64 14.16 16.26 2.37
C ARG A 64 13.24 15.52 1.41
N GLU A 65 12.02 15.21 1.84
CA GLU A 65 11.03 14.50 1.02
C GLU A 65 10.57 15.40 -0.16
N CYS A 66 10.29 16.69 0.08
CA CYS A 66 9.94 17.63 -1.00
C CYS A 66 11.05 17.77 -2.05
N ARG A 67 12.34 17.85 -1.63
CA ARG A 67 13.47 17.89 -2.59
C ARG A 67 13.51 16.65 -3.48
N ARG A 68 13.27 15.47 -2.92
CA ARG A 68 13.24 14.21 -3.68
C ARG A 68 12.06 14.19 -4.64
N THR A 69 10.87 14.54 -4.16
CA THR A 69 9.66 14.59 -5.00
C THR A 69 9.83 15.56 -6.16
N ALA A 70 10.44 16.73 -5.93
CA ALA A 70 10.71 17.73 -6.98
C ALA A 70 11.70 17.25 -8.07
N GLN A 71 12.48 16.20 -7.79
CA GLN A 71 13.42 15.60 -8.75
C GLN A 71 12.82 14.45 -9.58
N LEU A 72 11.63 13.94 -9.19
CA LEU A 72 10.97 12.86 -9.90
C LEU A 72 10.55 13.32 -11.31
N GLN A 73 10.87 12.50 -12.31
CA GLN A 73 10.57 12.79 -13.72
C GLN A 73 9.66 11.71 -14.31
N ASP A 74 8.53 11.46 -13.66
CA ASP A 74 7.51 10.57 -14.20
C ASP A 74 6.24 11.37 -14.55
N PRO A 75 5.58 11.13 -15.69
CA PRO A 75 4.41 11.88 -16.13
C PRO A 75 3.22 11.77 -15.18
N HIS A 76 3.18 10.73 -14.35
CA HIS A 76 2.11 10.45 -13.38
C HIS A 76 2.41 10.99 -11.97
N VAL A 77 3.53 11.70 -11.80
CA VAL A 77 3.85 12.44 -10.56
C VAL A 77 3.47 13.90 -10.75
N VAL A 78 2.72 14.48 -9.81
CA VAL A 78 2.45 15.92 -9.87
C VAL A 78 3.76 16.70 -9.63
N PRO A 79 4.17 17.56 -10.58
CA PRO A 79 5.39 18.35 -10.43
C PRO A 79 5.32 19.31 -9.24
N VAL A 80 6.30 19.24 -8.34
CA VAL A 80 6.51 20.21 -7.26
C VAL A 80 7.38 21.34 -7.80
N HIS A 81 6.90 22.57 -7.68
CA HIS A 81 7.57 23.76 -8.19
C HIS A 81 8.42 24.46 -7.14
N ASP A 82 7.90 24.51 -5.91
CA ASP A 82 8.58 25.15 -4.79
C ASP A 82 8.05 24.60 -3.46
N PHE A 83 8.80 24.73 -2.39
CA PHE A 83 8.40 24.37 -1.05
C PHE A 83 9.22 25.13 -0.02
N GLY A 84 8.67 25.37 1.14
CA GLY A 84 9.37 26.12 2.16
C GLY A 84 8.51 26.44 3.36
N GLN A 85 8.82 27.59 3.97
CA GLN A 85 8.11 28.12 5.11
C GLN A 85 7.93 29.62 4.97
N ILE A 86 6.69 30.10 5.11
CA ILE A 86 6.33 31.52 5.12
C ILE A 86 5.50 31.75 6.39
N ASP A 87 5.84 32.77 7.17
CA ASP A 87 5.14 33.17 8.42
C ASP A 87 4.86 32.01 9.38
N GLY A 88 5.84 31.08 9.50
CA GLY A 88 5.74 29.92 10.37
C GLY A 88 4.86 28.79 9.81
N VAL A 89 4.36 28.87 8.58
CA VAL A 89 3.57 27.84 7.90
C VAL A 89 4.40 27.16 6.81
N LEU A 90 4.50 25.84 6.85
CA LEU A 90 5.12 25.06 5.79
C LEU A 90 4.20 24.99 4.57
N PHE A 91 4.74 25.10 3.36
CA PHE A 91 3.97 25.06 2.13
C PHE A 91 4.64 24.22 1.04
N ILE A 92 3.81 23.75 0.10
CA ILE A 92 4.23 23.13 -1.15
C ILE A 92 3.47 23.81 -2.29
N ASP A 93 4.20 24.36 -3.25
CA ASP A 93 3.70 24.83 -4.54
C ASP A 93 3.85 23.71 -5.57
N MET A 94 2.77 23.32 -6.21
CA MET A 94 2.74 22.26 -7.20
C MET A 94 1.85 22.62 -8.38
N ARG A 95 2.00 21.88 -9.47
CA ARG A 95 1.15 22.03 -10.64
C ARG A 95 -0.32 21.85 -10.25
N LEU A 96 -1.17 22.79 -10.63
CA LEU A 96 -2.61 22.64 -10.54
C LEU A 96 -3.07 21.63 -11.60
N ILE A 97 -3.72 20.57 -11.18
CA ILE A 97 -4.32 19.56 -12.07
C ILE A 97 -5.80 19.87 -12.21
N ASP A 98 -6.24 20.05 -13.46
CA ASP A 98 -7.67 20.17 -13.77
C ASP A 98 -8.28 18.77 -13.84
N GLY A 99 -8.96 18.38 -12.77
CA GLY A 99 -9.50 17.03 -12.59
C GLY A 99 -10.17 16.87 -11.23
N ARG A 100 -10.39 15.61 -10.86
CA ARG A 100 -10.98 15.23 -9.58
C ARG A 100 -10.19 14.10 -8.93
N SER A 101 -10.34 13.90 -7.64
CA SER A 101 -9.74 12.76 -6.97
C SER A 101 -10.42 11.44 -7.40
N LEU A 102 -9.66 10.35 -7.36
CA LEU A 102 -10.22 9.01 -7.58
C LEU A 102 -11.28 8.67 -6.52
N ARG A 103 -11.19 9.25 -5.31
CA ARG A 103 -12.21 9.15 -4.26
C ARG A 103 -13.54 9.73 -4.72
N GLU A 104 -13.54 10.93 -5.28
CA GLU A 104 -14.73 11.57 -5.82
C GLU A 104 -15.31 10.77 -7.00
N ALA A 105 -14.41 10.30 -7.89
CA ALA A 105 -14.83 9.46 -9.02
C ALA A 105 -15.49 8.15 -8.58
N LEU A 106 -14.96 7.47 -7.55
CA LEU A 106 -15.55 6.27 -6.95
C LEU A 106 -16.89 6.58 -6.26
N SER A 107 -16.97 7.70 -5.55
CA SER A 107 -18.21 8.09 -4.85
C SER A 107 -19.36 8.41 -5.82
N GLU A 108 -19.06 9.01 -6.98
CA GLU A 108 -20.08 9.39 -7.98
C GLU A 108 -20.49 8.24 -8.90
N ARG A 109 -19.50 7.45 -9.36
CA ARG A 109 -19.71 6.42 -10.40
C ARG A 109 -19.80 5.01 -9.84
N GLY A 110 -19.38 4.80 -8.59
CA GLY A 110 -19.14 3.47 -8.03
C GLY A 110 -17.89 2.82 -8.61
N ALA A 111 -17.93 1.50 -8.74
CA ALA A 111 -16.81 0.71 -9.25
C ALA A 111 -16.53 0.96 -10.73
N PHE A 112 -15.26 0.93 -11.09
CA PHE A 112 -14.80 1.02 -12.48
C PHE A 112 -14.93 -0.32 -13.21
N GLU A 113 -14.94 -0.27 -14.53
CA GLU A 113 -14.74 -1.48 -15.34
C GLU A 113 -13.32 -2.02 -15.15
N PRO A 114 -13.14 -3.36 -15.12
CA PRO A 114 -11.85 -3.98 -14.80
C PRO A 114 -10.67 -3.47 -15.63
N ALA A 115 -10.89 -3.25 -16.94
CA ALA A 115 -9.87 -2.70 -17.83
C ALA A 115 -9.47 -1.28 -17.44
N GLN A 116 -10.44 -0.44 -17.08
CA GLN A 116 -10.17 0.94 -16.64
C GLN A 116 -9.46 0.96 -15.30
N ALA A 117 -9.87 0.12 -14.34
CA ALA A 117 -9.19 -0.03 -13.05
C ALA A 117 -7.71 -0.43 -13.24
N ALA A 118 -7.43 -1.40 -14.12
CA ALA A 118 -6.07 -1.83 -14.43
C ALA A 118 -5.23 -0.70 -15.06
N LEU A 119 -5.81 0.12 -15.95
CA LEU A 119 -5.14 1.26 -16.56
C LEU A 119 -4.79 2.36 -15.55
N ILE A 120 -5.71 2.69 -14.64
CA ILE A 120 -5.45 3.66 -13.56
C ILE A 120 -4.31 3.15 -12.67
N VAL A 121 -4.37 1.89 -12.26
CA VAL A 121 -3.33 1.27 -11.43
C VAL A 121 -1.98 1.23 -12.14
N ALA A 122 -1.94 0.99 -13.46
CA ALA A 122 -0.70 1.00 -14.23
C ALA A 122 -0.02 2.39 -14.24
N GLN A 123 -0.80 3.45 -14.33
CA GLN A 123 -0.31 4.83 -14.27
C GLN A 123 0.26 5.17 -12.89
N VAL A 124 -0.49 4.84 -11.82
CA VAL A 124 -0.01 5.05 -10.44
C VAL A 124 1.23 4.19 -10.14
N ALA A 125 1.28 2.96 -10.68
CA ALA A 125 2.45 2.09 -10.55
C ALA A 125 3.71 2.67 -11.19
N SER A 126 3.59 3.36 -12.35
CA SER A 126 4.72 4.08 -12.97
C SER A 126 5.29 5.13 -12.04
N ALA A 127 4.42 5.97 -11.46
CA ALA A 127 4.83 7.00 -10.49
C ALA A 127 5.53 6.39 -9.27
N LEU A 128 5.00 5.27 -8.74
CA LEU A 128 5.59 4.59 -7.59
C LEU A 128 6.95 3.97 -7.92
N ASP A 129 7.09 3.29 -9.05
CA ASP A 129 8.36 2.67 -9.43
C ASP A 129 9.44 3.75 -9.67
N ALA A 130 9.09 4.91 -10.26
CA ALA A 130 10.00 6.05 -10.38
C ALA A 130 10.45 6.56 -9.01
N ALA A 131 9.53 6.72 -8.06
CA ALA A 131 9.87 7.13 -6.70
C ALA A 131 10.72 6.09 -5.95
N HIS A 132 10.41 4.80 -6.11
CA HIS A 132 11.16 3.72 -5.47
C HIS A 132 12.59 3.61 -6.00
N ALA A 133 12.83 3.90 -7.29
CA ALA A 133 14.18 3.99 -7.86
C ALA A 133 15.03 5.06 -7.16
N ASP A 134 14.43 6.17 -6.75
CA ASP A 134 15.05 7.24 -5.97
C ASP A 134 14.98 7.01 -4.45
N ARG A 135 14.62 5.78 -4.02
CA ARG A 135 14.50 5.39 -2.61
C ARG A 135 13.48 6.23 -1.82
N LEU A 136 12.47 6.73 -2.51
CA LEU A 136 11.34 7.43 -1.93
C LEU A 136 10.13 6.49 -1.87
N VAL A 137 9.61 6.22 -0.68
CA VAL A 137 8.41 5.42 -0.44
C VAL A 137 7.26 6.37 -0.18
N HIS A 138 6.12 6.17 -0.84
CA HIS A 138 4.97 7.07 -0.76
C HIS A 138 4.26 7.02 0.61
N ARG A 139 3.97 5.81 1.12
CA ARG A 139 3.37 5.51 2.43
C ARG A 139 1.92 5.92 2.63
N ASP A 140 1.30 6.58 1.67
CA ASP A 140 -0.12 7.02 1.75
C ASP A 140 -0.81 6.90 0.38
N VAL A 141 -0.63 5.76 -0.30
CA VAL A 141 -1.32 5.48 -1.57
C VAL A 141 -2.78 5.17 -1.26
N LYS A 142 -3.68 6.05 -1.74
CA LYS A 142 -5.13 5.96 -1.53
C LYS A 142 -5.88 6.77 -2.59
N PRO A 143 -7.18 6.57 -2.78
CA PRO A 143 -7.96 7.28 -3.80
C PRO A 143 -7.95 8.81 -3.70
N GLU A 144 -7.81 9.37 -2.49
CA GLU A 144 -7.72 10.82 -2.27
C GLU A 144 -6.42 11.42 -2.85
N ASN A 145 -5.36 10.61 -2.95
CA ASN A 145 -4.05 11.02 -3.43
C ASN A 145 -3.81 10.67 -4.91
N VAL A 146 -4.84 10.23 -5.63
CA VAL A 146 -4.81 10.00 -7.07
C VAL A 146 -5.78 10.98 -7.73
N LEU A 147 -5.27 11.87 -8.58
CA LEU A 147 -6.08 12.83 -9.34
C LEU A 147 -6.29 12.29 -10.77
N LEU A 148 -7.54 12.34 -11.25
CA LEU A 148 -7.91 11.92 -12.60
C LEU A 148 -8.35 13.14 -13.40
N THR A 149 -7.76 13.34 -14.57
CA THR A 149 -8.22 14.27 -15.57
C THR A 149 -9.46 13.73 -16.31
N ALA A 150 -10.07 14.55 -17.15
CA ALA A 150 -11.28 14.17 -17.89
C ALA A 150 -11.07 12.96 -18.84
N ASP A 151 -9.85 12.77 -19.35
CA ASP A 151 -9.42 11.65 -20.19
C ASP A 151 -8.88 10.44 -19.40
N ASN A 152 -9.07 10.44 -18.06
CA ASN A 152 -8.60 9.43 -17.12
C ASN A 152 -7.06 9.29 -17.03
N PHE A 153 -6.31 10.36 -17.33
CA PHE A 153 -4.91 10.41 -16.99
C PHE A 153 -4.76 10.58 -15.49
N ALA A 154 -4.00 9.68 -14.85
CA ALA A 154 -3.84 9.67 -13.40
C ALA A 154 -2.56 10.39 -12.96
N TYR A 155 -2.67 11.21 -11.93
CA TYR A 155 -1.53 11.82 -11.22
C TYR A 155 -1.52 11.36 -9.77
N LEU A 156 -0.36 10.98 -9.26
CA LEU A 156 -0.12 10.69 -7.85
C LEU A 156 0.43 11.93 -7.15
N VAL A 157 -0.18 12.29 -6.01
CA VAL A 157 0.18 13.47 -5.19
C VAL A 157 0.61 13.05 -3.79
N ASP A 158 1.19 13.97 -3.04
CA ASP A 158 1.47 13.86 -1.59
C ASP A 158 2.50 12.79 -1.21
N PHE A 159 3.61 12.70 -1.93
CA PHE A 159 4.70 11.77 -1.61
C PHE A 159 5.32 12.01 -0.23
N GLY A 160 5.46 10.94 0.55
CA GLY A 160 6.38 10.84 1.70
C GLY A 160 6.12 11.73 2.92
N ILE A 161 5.20 12.70 2.85
CA ILE A 161 5.00 13.71 3.89
C ILE A 161 4.26 13.14 5.10
N ALA A 162 3.44 12.09 4.90
CA ALA A 162 2.65 11.46 5.95
C ALA A 162 3.48 10.44 6.75
N GLN A 163 3.49 10.55 8.08
CA GLN A 163 4.06 9.52 8.97
C GLN A 163 3.10 8.37 9.24
N ALA A 164 1.81 8.60 9.15
CA ALA A 164 0.76 7.61 9.31
C ALA A 164 -0.22 7.78 8.16
N GLY A 165 -0.16 6.87 7.20
CA GLY A 165 -1.13 6.82 6.12
C GLY A 165 -2.55 6.52 6.60
N SER A 166 -3.53 6.64 5.71
CA SER A 166 -4.90 6.23 5.98
C SER A 166 -4.94 4.76 6.36
N SER A 167 -5.50 4.44 7.51
CA SER A 167 -5.55 3.06 8.03
C SER A 167 -6.24 2.07 7.09
N ALA A 168 -7.12 2.55 6.19
CA ALA A 168 -7.86 1.70 5.25
C ALA A 168 -7.01 1.10 4.11
N TYR A 169 -5.80 1.61 3.89
CA TYR A 169 -4.86 1.15 2.83
C TYR A 169 -3.50 0.79 3.38
N LEU A 170 -3.31 0.92 4.70
CA LEU A 170 -2.00 0.76 5.31
C LEU A 170 -1.57 -0.71 5.34
N ALA A 171 -0.35 -0.97 4.87
CA ALA A 171 0.24 -2.30 4.92
C ALA A 171 0.45 -2.78 6.37
N PRO A 172 0.37 -4.11 6.64
CA PRO A 172 0.51 -4.67 7.99
C PRO A 172 1.73 -4.18 8.77
N GLU A 173 2.89 -4.05 8.10
CA GLU A 173 4.14 -3.56 8.70
C GLU A 173 4.08 -2.09 9.11
N GLY A 174 3.19 -1.30 8.52
CA GLY A 174 3.00 0.11 8.88
C GLY A 174 2.43 0.32 10.28
N PHE A 175 1.71 -0.67 10.81
CA PHE A 175 1.14 -0.61 12.17
C PHE A 175 2.15 -0.94 13.27
N GLY A 176 3.23 -1.66 12.96
CA GLY A 176 4.21 -2.15 13.95
C GLY A 176 5.41 -1.23 14.17
N GLY A 177 5.48 -0.05 13.55
CA GLY A 177 6.63 0.84 13.65
C GLY A 177 7.90 0.30 12.95
N ALA A 178 7.79 -0.79 12.18
CA ALA A 178 8.88 -1.33 11.39
C ALA A 178 9.26 -0.38 10.24
N ARG A 179 10.45 -0.56 9.67
CA ARG A 179 10.88 0.21 8.51
C ARG A 179 10.02 -0.17 7.31
N VAL A 180 9.18 0.76 6.85
CA VAL A 180 8.28 0.59 5.70
C VAL A 180 9.08 0.76 4.41
N GLY A 181 9.04 -0.24 3.53
CA GLY A 181 9.70 -0.27 2.23
C GLY A 181 8.73 -0.13 1.05
N PRO A 182 9.24 -0.21 -0.21
CA PRO A 182 8.42 -0.15 -1.43
C PRO A 182 7.23 -1.11 -1.46
N GLN A 183 7.38 -2.29 -0.86
CA GLN A 183 6.32 -3.31 -0.81
C GLN A 183 5.08 -2.88 -0.02
N ALA A 184 5.19 -1.84 0.84
CA ALA A 184 4.02 -1.26 1.50
C ALA A 184 3.16 -0.46 0.51
N ASP A 185 3.78 0.27 -0.43
CA ASP A 185 3.06 0.97 -1.49
C ASP A 185 2.40 -0.02 -2.47
N VAL A 186 3.04 -1.16 -2.75
CA VAL A 186 2.44 -2.26 -3.53
C VAL A 186 1.19 -2.78 -2.85
N TYR A 187 1.21 -2.99 -1.52
CA TYR A 187 0.02 -3.37 -0.76
C TYR A 187 -1.10 -2.33 -0.87
N SER A 188 -0.76 -1.05 -0.63
CA SER A 188 -1.72 0.05 -0.69
C SER A 188 -2.31 0.22 -2.10
N LEU A 189 -1.48 0.09 -3.14
CA LEU A 189 -1.93 0.12 -4.54
C LEU A 189 -2.85 -1.07 -4.87
N THR A 190 -2.62 -2.23 -4.25
CA THR A 190 -3.52 -3.39 -4.40
C THR A 190 -4.86 -3.14 -3.71
N CYS A 191 -4.87 -2.49 -2.55
CA CYS A 191 -6.11 -2.05 -1.90
C CYS A 191 -6.89 -1.07 -2.79
N LEU A 192 -6.19 -0.13 -3.44
CA LEU A 192 -6.78 0.81 -4.40
C LEU A 192 -7.34 0.08 -5.62
N LEU A 193 -6.62 -0.90 -6.20
CA LEU A 193 -7.12 -1.76 -7.27
C LEU A 193 -8.42 -2.46 -6.87
N TYR A 194 -8.43 -3.07 -5.68
CA TYR A 194 -9.61 -3.74 -5.14
C TYR A 194 -10.80 -2.80 -5.07
N GLU A 195 -10.62 -1.60 -4.55
CA GLU A 195 -11.68 -0.61 -4.45
C GLU A 195 -12.14 -0.11 -5.81
N CYS A 196 -11.24 0.13 -6.76
CA CYS A 196 -11.61 0.45 -8.14
C CYS A 196 -12.49 -0.65 -8.77
N LEU A 197 -12.21 -1.92 -8.49
CA LEU A 197 -12.96 -3.05 -9.01
C LEU A 197 -14.32 -3.23 -8.35
N THR A 198 -14.43 -2.97 -7.04
CA THR A 198 -15.61 -3.33 -6.23
C THR A 198 -16.45 -2.14 -5.79
N GLY A 199 -15.89 -0.93 -5.81
CA GLY A 199 -16.50 0.30 -5.29
C GLY A 199 -16.34 0.46 -3.78
N GLN A 200 -15.67 -0.47 -3.09
CA GLN A 200 -15.48 -0.45 -1.64
C GLN A 200 -14.05 -0.85 -1.27
N PRO A 201 -13.46 -0.30 -0.19
CA PRO A 201 -12.14 -0.72 0.27
C PRO A 201 -12.14 -2.19 0.70
N PRO A 202 -10.97 -2.87 0.67
CA PRO A 202 -10.87 -4.30 0.97
C PRO A 202 -11.32 -4.65 2.39
N PHE A 203 -11.12 -3.73 3.33
CA PHE A 203 -11.58 -3.86 4.71
C PHE A 203 -12.26 -2.58 5.15
N GLU A 204 -13.50 -2.71 5.58
CA GLU A 204 -14.28 -1.63 6.17
C GLU A 204 -14.68 -2.03 7.59
N ARG A 205 -14.36 -1.19 8.57
CA ARG A 205 -14.66 -1.42 9.99
C ARG A 205 -14.96 -0.06 10.65
N ALA A 206 -15.94 -0.05 11.54
CA ALA A 206 -16.31 1.14 12.28
C ALA A 206 -15.19 1.61 13.26
N GLU A 207 -14.42 0.65 13.81
CA GLU A 207 -13.35 0.94 14.74
C GLU A 207 -11.98 0.75 14.10
N ILE A 208 -11.08 1.71 14.31
CA ILE A 208 -9.72 1.71 13.77
C ILE A 208 -8.92 0.46 14.18
N ARG A 209 -9.10 -0.03 15.41
CA ARG A 209 -8.43 -1.24 15.91
C ARG A 209 -8.87 -2.49 15.16
N GLN A 210 -10.16 -2.61 14.84
CA GLN A 210 -10.69 -3.72 14.05
C GLN A 210 -10.20 -3.64 12.60
N LEU A 211 -10.10 -2.44 12.04
CA LEU A 211 -9.54 -2.22 10.71
C LEU A 211 -8.06 -2.63 10.65
N MET A 212 -7.26 -2.19 11.64
CA MET A 212 -5.85 -2.59 11.78
C MET A 212 -5.72 -4.12 11.89
N SER A 213 -6.55 -4.76 12.75
CA SER A 213 -6.58 -6.20 12.89
C SER A 213 -6.92 -6.92 11.57
N ALA A 214 -7.84 -6.38 10.78
CA ALA A 214 -8.18 -6.93 9.48
C ALA A 214 -6.99 -6.88 8.50
N HIS A 215 -6.28 -5.75 8.41
CA HIS A 215 -5.08 -5.65 7.59
C HIS A 215 -3.98 -6.62 8.01
N VAL A 216 -3.81 -6.88 9.30
CA VAL A 216 -2.76 -7.77 9.82
C VAL A 216 -3.15 -9.24 9.70
N PHE A 217 -4.41 -9.62 10.00
CA PHE A 217 -4.78 -11.01 10.20
C PHE A 217 -5.81 -11.55 9.20
N SER A 218 -6.73 -10.70 8.66
CA SER A 218 -7.76 -11.21 7.75
C SER A 218 -7.16 -11.51 6.37
N PRO A 219 -7.57 -12.62 5.71
CA PRO A 219 -7.13 -12.92 4.36
C PRO A 219 -7.57 -11.80 3.38
N PRO A 220 -6.82 -11.59 2.28
CA PRO A 220 -7.23 -10.68 1.22
C PRO A 220 -8.63 -11.07 0.68
N PRO A 221 -9.55 -10.11 0.54
CA PRO A 221 -10.88 -10.40 -0.01
C PRO A 221 -10.80 -10.65 -1.52
N ARG A 222 -11.78 -11.37 -2.06
CA ARG A 222 -11.82 -11.76 -3.48
C ARG A 222 -12.74 -10.81 -4.26
N PRO A 223 -12.23 -10.01 -5.20
CA PRO A 223 -13.04 -9.09 -6.01
C PRO A 223 -14.17 -9.80 -6.77
N SER A 224 -13.91 -11.00 -7.32
CA SER A 224 -14.89 -11.75 -8.11
C SER A 224 -16.12 -12.21 -7.29
N ILE A 225 -15.99 -12.29 -5.97
CA ILE A 225 -17.10 -12.61 -5.05
C ILE A 225 -17.91 -11.35 -4.75
N MET A 226 -17.24 -10.21 -4.60
CA MET A 226 -17.87 -8.95 -4.21
C MET A 226 -18.68 -8.32 -5.34
N ARG A 227 -18.21 -8.41 -6.59
CA ARG A 227 -18.91 -7.87 -7.76
C ARG A 227 -18.97 -8.90 -8.89
N ARG A 228 -20.16 -9.15 -9.41
CA ARG A 228 -20.35 -10.01 -10.59
C ARG A 228 -19.67 -9.39 -11.82
N GLY A 229 -19.09 -10.25 -12.67
CA GLY A 229 -18.42 -9.82 -13.90
C GLY A 229 -16.92 -9.57 -13.75
N ILE A 230 -16.37 -9.60 -12.55
CA ILE A 230 -14.92 -9.55 -12.34
C ILE A 230 -14.32 -10.95 -12.57
N ALA A 231 -13.30 -11.04 -13.41
CA ALA A 231 -12.58 -12.28 -13.68
C ALA A 231 -11.87 -12.80 -12.41
N ARG A 232 -11.85 -14.12 -12.20
CA ARG A 232 -11.21 -14.76 -11.03
C ARG A 232 -9.70 -14.49 -10.97
N ASN A 233 -9.06 -14.22 -12.09
CA ASN A 233 -7.64 -13.87 -12.14
C ASN A 233 -7.32 -12.63 -11.26
N PHE A 234 -8.27 -11.72 -11.05
CA PHE A 234 -8.09 -10.61 -10.12
C PHE A 234 -8.04 -11.05 -8.65
N ASP A 235 -8.65 -12.19 -8.29
CA ASP A 235 -8.56 -12.74 -6.93
C ASP A 235 -7.11 -13.11 -6.61
N ASP A 236 -6.38 -13.71 -7.57
CA ASP A 236 -4.97 -14.06 -7.44
C ASP A 236 -4.08 -12.80 -7.37
N VAL A 237 -4.38 -11.80 -8.21
CA VAL A 237 -3.66 -10.50 -8.18
C VAL A 237 -3.78 -9.84 -6.81
N VAL A 238 -4.99 -9.80 -6.25
CA VAL A 238 -5.25 -9.21 -4.93
C VAL A 238 -4.62 -10.06 -3.82
N ALA A 239 -4.69 -11.39 -3.91
CA ALA A 239 -4.11 -12.29 -2.92
C ALA A 239 -2.60 -12.11 -2.80
N VAL A 240 -1.88 -12.00 -3.92
CA VAL A 240 -0.44 -11.74 -3.94
C VAL A 240 -0.12 -10.32 -3.47
N GLY A 241 -0.75 -9.30 -4.04
CA GLY A 241 -0.44 -7.90 -3.72
C GLY A 241 -0.76 -7.51 -2.28
N MET A 242 -1.80 -8.13 -1.67
CA MET A 242 -2.17 -7.95 -0.27
C MET A 242 -1.61 -9.03 0.66
N ALA A 243 -0.59 -9.79 0.26
CA ALA A 243 0.06 -10.75 1.13
C ALA A 243 0.58 -10.06 2.42
N LYS A 244 0.42 -10.74 3.58
CA LYS A 244 0.75 -10.14 4.88
C LYS A 244 2.25 -9.93 5.04
N GLN A 245 3.05 -10.85 4.55
CA GLN A 245 4.50 -10.73 4.49
C GLN A 245 4.90 -9.90 3.26
N ALA A 246 5.65 -8.82 3.46
CA ALA A 246 6.07 -7.91 2.39
C ALA A 246 6.83 -8.64 1.27
N GLY A 247 7.70 -9.61 1.62
CA GLY A 247 8.47 -10.40 0.64
C GLY A 247 7.66 -11.42 -0.18
N ALA A 248 6.38 -11.66 0.16
CA ALA A 248 5.47 -12.50 -0.61
C ALA A 248 4.62 -11.71 -1.61
N ARG A 249 4.77 -10.37 -1.65
CA ARG A 249 4.09 -9.47 -2.59
C ARG A 249 4.87 -9.38 -3.90
N TYR A 250 4.27 -8.69 -4.87
CA TYR A 250 4.99 -8.31 -6.09
C TYR A 250 6.25 -7.51 -5.75
N SER A 251 7.32 -7.71 -6.52
CA SER A 251 8.61 -7.08 -6.27
C SER A 251 8.61 -5.57 -6.57
N SER A 252 7.69 -5.11 -7.45
CA SER A 252 7.49 -3.70 -7.78
C SER A 252 6.01 -3.40 -8.03
N ALA A 253 5.65 -2.10 -8.06
CA ALA A 253 4.32 -1.65 -8.41
C ALA A 253 3.99 -1.97 -9.89
N GLY A 254 4.96 -1.87 -10.77
CA GLY A 254 4.82 -2.24 -12.18
C GLY A 254 4.58 -3.73 -12.40
N GLU A 255 5.09 -4.61 -11.54
CA GLU A 255 4.78 -6.04 -11.60
C GLU A 255 3.32 -6.31 -11.24
N LEU A 256 2.81 -5.68 -10.18
CA LEU A 256 1.38 -5.68 -9.85
C LEU A 256 0.52 -5.18 -11.02
N ALA A 257 0.92 -4.05 -11.63
CA ALA A 257 0.19 -3.45 -12.75
C ALA A 257 0.12 -4.38 -13.96
N ARG A 258 1.22 -5.08 -14.30
CA ARG A 258 1.23 -6.10 -15.37
C ARG A 258 0.30 -7.26 -15.06
N ALA A 259 0.30 -7.73 -13.82
CA ALA A 259 -0.60 -8.81 -13.39
C ALA A 259 -2.08 -8.37 -13.47
N ALA A 260 -2.40 -7.15 -13.02
CA ALA A 260 -3.74 -6.57 -13.12
C ALA A 260 -4.19 -6.39 -14.58
N THR A 261 -3.28 -5.94 -15.45
CA THR A 261 -3.51 -5.81 -16.87
C THR A 261 -3.79 -7.17 -17.50
N ALA A 262 -2.99 -8.19 -17.23
CA ALA A 262 -3.21 -9.55 -17.72
C ALA A 262 -4.56 -10.13 -17.22
N ALA A 263 -4.95 -9.83 -15.97
CA ALA A 263 -6.25 -10.26 -15.44
C ALA A 263 -7.44 -9.58 -16.13
N ALA A 264 -7.26 -8.34 -16.62
CA ALA A 264 -8.31 -7.56 -17.30
C ALA A 264 -8.54 -8.02 -18.75
N TRP A 265 -7.48 -8.37 -19.48
CA TRP A 265 -7.55 -8.70 -20.91
C TRP A 265 -7.24 -10.17 -21.26
N GLY A 266 -6.84 -11.00 -20.28
CA GLY A 266 -6.36 -12.35 -20.53
C GLY A 266 -5.07 -12.33 -21.35
N ASP A 267 -4.85 -13.36 -22.18
CA ASP A 267 -3.67 -13.47 -23.07
C ASP A 267 -3.65 -12.42 -24.20
N HIS A 268 -4.69 -11.60 -24.33
CA HIS A 268 -4.83 -10.53 -25.31
C HIS A 268 -4.51 -9.14 -24.72
N ALA A 269 -3.74 -9.07 -23.64
CA ALA A 269 -3.35 -7.79 -23.06
C ALA A 269 -2.67 -6.90 -24.12
N PRO A 270 -3.11 -5.63 -24.29
CA PRO A 270 -2.43 -4.72 -25.18
C PRO A 270 -0.98 -4.58 -24.72
N SER A 271 -0.02 -4.74 -25.64
CA SER A 271 1.38 -4.47 -25.35
C SER A 271 1.48 -3.05 -24.83
N THR A 272 1.70 -2.87 -23.54
CA THR A 272 2.09 -1.56 -22.99
C THR A 272 3.49 -1.27 -23.52
N ARG A 273 3.58 -0.75 -24.75
CA ARG A 273 4.78 -0.05 -25.17
C ARG A 273 4.94 1.09 -24.17
N PRO A 274 6.14 1.27 -23.58
CA PRO A 274 6.39 2.48 -22.83
C PRO A 274 6.01 3.64 -23.73
N PHE A 275 5.17 4.54 -23.23
CA PHE A 275 4.82 5.77 -23.93
C PHE A 275 6.12 6.53 -24.10
N SER A 276 6.79 6.34 -25.24
CA SER A 276 7.83 7.26 -25.69
C SER A 276 7.12 8.56 -25.93
N SER A 277 7.25 9.48 -25.00
CA SER A 277 6.80 10.86 -25.10
C SER A 277 7.58 11.55 -26.21
N SER A 278 7.21 11.28 -27.45
CA SER A 278 7.52 12.10 -28.60
C SER A 278 6.32 13.03 -28.84
N TYR A 279 6.02 13.88 -27.87
CA TYR A 279 5.30 15.10 -28.23
C TYR A 279 6.32 16.02 -28.90
N PRO A 280 6.16 16.34 -30.18
CA PRO A 280 6.89 17.47 -30.77
C PRO A 280 6.38 18.70 -30.03
N MET A 281 7.23 19.29 -29.18
CA MET A 281 7.02 20.63 -28.66
C MET A 281 7.22 21.60 -29.83
N SER A 282 6.21 21.71 -30.69
CA SER A 282 6.07 22.87 -31.59
C SER A 282 5.52 24.01 -30.75
N PHE A 283 6.40 24.70 -30.09
CA PHE A 283 6.13 26.10 -29.74
C PHE A 283 6.19 26.90 -31.04
N ALA A 284 5.04 27.22 -31.62
CA ALA A 284 4.93 28.33 -32.53
C ALA A 284 5.19 29.59 -31.69
N VAL A 285 6.39 30.11 -31.79
CA VAL A 285 6.71 31.46 -31.33
C VAL A 285 5.99 32.40 -32.29
N PRO A 286 5.13 33.34 -31.84
CA PRO A 286 4.65 34.41 -32.69
C PRO A 286 5.88 35.27 -33.09
N ASP A 287 6.11 35.37 -34.38
CA ASP A 287 7.05 36.33 -34.97
C ASP A 287 6.45 37.73 -34.80
N ASP A 288 6.83 38.41 -33.74
CA ASP A 288 6.70 39.85 -33.59
C ASP A 288 7.88 40.36 -32.77
N THR A 289 9.03 40.49 -33.44
CA THR A 289 10.15 41.26 -32.92
C THR A 289 10.58 42.24 -33.99
N ASP A 290 10.01 43.44 -33.90
CA ASP A 290 10.69 44.64 -34.38
C ASP A 290 11.98 44.80 -33.59
N VAL A 291 13.08 44.36 -34.20
CA VAL A 291 14.44 44.53 -33.66
C VAL A 291 14.90 45.93 -33.94
N TYR A 292 14.89 46.76 -32.91
CA TYR A 292 15.65 48.00 -32.87
C TYR A 292 17.15 47.65 -32.89
N VAL A 293 17.86 48.03 -33.98
CA VAL A 293 19.30 47.92 -34.15
C VAL A 293 19.93 49.27 -33.77
N PRO A 294 20.75 49.37 -32.71
CA PRO A 294 21.63 50.51 -32.52
C PRO A 294 22.96 50.28 -33.29
N ALA A 295 23.33 51.22 -34.08
CA ALA A 295 24.55 51.25 -34.88
C ALA A 295 25.82 51.34 -34.04
N ASP A 296 26.84 50.67 -34.55
CA ASP A 296 28.30 50.87 -34.50
C ASP A 296 29.00 51.44 -33.24
N ARG A 297 29.92 50.60 -32.70
CA ARG A 297 31.25 51.07 -32.24
C ARG A 297 32.35 50.05 -32.56
N PRO A 298 33.57 50.54 -32.94
CA PRO A 298 34.58 49.71 -33.58
C PRO A 298 35.48 48.94 -32.60
N GLY A 299 36.14 47.95 -33.16
CA GLY A 299 36.92 46.92 -32.56
C GLY A 299 38.14 47.27 -31.73
N LEU A 300 38.58 46.32 -30.95
CA LEU A 300 39.95 46.17 -30.47
C LEU A 300 40.28 44.72 -30.16
N GLY A 301 41.26 44.20 -30.86
CA GLY A 301 42.36 43.43 -30.30
C GLY A 301 42.11 41.94 -29.97
N ARG A 302 42.56 41.10 -30.90
CA ARG A 302 42.93 39.67 -30.63
C ARG A 302 44.06 39.61 -29.62
N ALA A 303 44.00 38.72 -28.64
CA ALA A 303 45.15 38.11 -27.99
C ALA A 303 44.81 36.69 -27.53
N PRO A 304 45.77 35.77 -27.45
CA PRO A 304 45.56 34.36 -27.64
C PRO A 304 45.33 33.59 -26.33
N VAL A 305 44.73 32.43 -26.54
CA VAL A 305 44.50 31.33 -25.60
C VAL A 305 45.82 30.88 -24.94
N VAL A 306 45.81 30.79 -23.61
CA VAL A 306 46.73 29.93 -22.86
C VAL A 306 45.90 28.83 -22.16
N VAL A 307 45.99 27.63 -22.71
CA VAL A 307 45.62 26.40 -22.06
C VAL A 307 46.81 25.99 -21.19
N GLY A 308 46.62 25.89 -19.88
CA GLY A 308 47.67 25.53 -18.95
C GLY A 308 47.10 24.99 -17.64
N ALA A 309 47.03 23.67 -17.55
CA ALA A 309 47.25 22.81 -16.39
C ALA A 309 46.70 23.24 -15.02
N VAL A 310 45.62 22.57 -14.59
CA VAL A 310 45.38 22.28 -13.17
C VAL A 310 45.22 20.74 -13.03
N ALA A 311 46.33 20.08 -12.88
CA ALA A 311 46.46 18.67 -12.51
C ALA A 311 47.61 18.52 -11.51
N VAL A 312 47.50 19.16 -10.35
CA VAL A 312 48.31 18.84 -9.14
C VAL A 312 47.51 19.36 -7.94
N GLY A 313 46.81 18.50 -7.23
CA GLY A 313 46.07 18.88 -6.03
C GLY A 313 45.34 17.76 -5.31
N ILE A 314 45.46 16.50 -5.71
CA ILE A 314 44.72 15.38 -5.09
C ILE A 314 45.66 14.33 -4.42
N LEU A 315 46.90 14.61 -4.14
CA LEU A 315 47.82 13.66 -3.51
C LEU A 315 48.35 14.09 -2.13
N ALA A 316 47.75 15.06 -1.45
CA ALA A 316 48.22 15.56 -0.14
C ALA A 316 47.29 15.29 1.05
N VAL A 317 46.14 14.61 0.90
CA VAL A 317 45.18 14.34 1.98
C VAL A 317 45.17 12.86 2.43
N ALA A 318 45.81 11.96 1.71
CA ALA A 318 45.90 10.53 2.11
C ALA A 318 47.02 10.19 3.10
N GLY A 319 47.86 11.14 3.50
CA GLY A 319 49.02 10.91 4.38
C GLY A 319 48.85 11.17 5.86
N VAL A 320 47.75 11.77 6.30
CA VAL A 320 47.60 12.21 7.72
C VAL A 320 46.69 11.29 8.56
N LEU A 321 45.95 10.36 7.96
CA LEU A 321 45.05 9.45 8.70
C LEU A 321 45.70 8.09 9.09
N ALA A 322 46.96 7.82 8.72
CA ALA A 322 47.64 6.58 9.07
C ALA A 322 48.59 6.71 10.28
N GLY A 323 48.70 7.87 10.90
CA GLY A 323 49.66 8.19 11.97
C GLY A 323 49.16 8.18 13.41
N VAL A 324 47.88 7.97 13.67
CA VAL A 324 47.30 8.13 15.03
C VAL A 324 46.88 6.81 15.69
N VAL A 325 47.07 5.66 15.05
CA VAL A 325 46.71 4.32 15.63
C VAL A 325 47.90 3.58 16.21
N ALA A 326 49.11 4.14 16.21
CA ALA A 326 50.35 3.43 16.60
C ALA A 326 50.97 3.84 17.93
N LEU A 327 50.31 4.58 18.83
CA LEU A 327 50.84 4.91 20.16
C LEU A 327 49.74 4.77 21.24
N GLY A 328 49.60 3.59 21.80
CA GLY A 328 48.77 3.31 22.96
C GLY A 328 48.80 1.84 23.36
N GLY A 329 50.00 1.31 23.58
CA GLY A 329 50.17 0.03 24.24
C GLY A 329 50.29 0.21 25.74
N ASN A 330 49.66 -0.61 26.57
CA ASN A 330 50.36 -1.40 27.54
C ASN A 330 49.48 -2.32 28.40
N HIS A 331 49.98 -3.55 28.56
CA HIS A 331 49.95 -4.49 29.70
C HIS A 331 48.60 -5.08 30.19
N GLY A 332 48.50 -6.37 29.98
CA GLY A 332 47.66 -7.31 30.71
C GLY A 332 47.93 -8.74 30.30
N SER A 333 48.72 -9.45 31.12
CA SER A 333 49.22 -10.80 30.95
C SER A 333 48.13 -11.86 30.69
N ALA A 334 48.36 -12.73 29.72
CA ALA A 334 47.57 -13.95 29.47
C ALA A 334 48.16 -15.12 30.31
N PRO A 335 47.32 -15.97 30.90
CA PRO A 335 47.72 -17.30 31.36
C PRO A 335 47.60 -18.34 30.22
N PRO A 336 48.30 -19.49 30.31
CA PRO A 336 48.60 -20.38 29.21
C PRO A 336 47.42 -21.23 28.75
N ALA A 337 47.39 -21.50 27.44
CA ALA A 337 46.41 -22.34 26.77
C ALA A 337 46.52 -23.80 27.17
N THR A 338 45.40 -24.41 27.54
CA THR A 338 45.21 -25.86 27.65
C THR A 338 44.68 -26.40 26.31
N PRO A 339 45.09 -27.60 25.86
CA PRO A 339 44.78 -28.08 24.51
C PRO A 339 43.28 -28.40 24.33
N ALA A 340 42.76 -28.00 23.18
CA ALA A 340 41.38 -28.22 22.77
C ALA A 340 41.05 -29.69 22.64
N ALA A 341 40.03 -30.13 23.38
CA ALA A 341 39.32 -31.39 23.14
C ALA A 341 38.43 -31.26 21.90
N ALA A 342 38.38 -32.29 21.09
CA ALA A 342 37.52 -32.37 19.89
C ALA A 342 36.05 -32.11 20.22
N PRO A 343 35.26 -31.47 19.31
CA PRO A 343 33.85 -31.24 19.54
C PRO A 343 33.08 -32.56 19.55
N SER A 344 32.54 -32.90 20.70
CA SER A 344 31.53 -33.95 20.85
C SER A 344 30.29 -33.53 20.09
N ALA A 345 29.75 -34.41 19.27
CA ALA A 345 28.52 -34.22 18.50
C ALA A 345 27.38 -33.70 19.40
N ALA A 346 26.82 -32.57 19.06
CA ALA A 346 25.61 -32.08 19.65
C ALA A 346 24.46 -33.09 19.41
N PRO A 347 23.63 -33.39 20.41
CA PRO A 347 22.47 -34.23 20.20
C PRO A 347 21.54 -33.53 19.20
N SER A 348 21.21 -34.25 18.13
CA SER A 348 20.20 -33.87 17.15
C SER A 348 18.89 -33.52 17.90
N ALA A 349 18.40 -32.30 17.71
CA ALA A 349 17.06 -31.92 18.18
C ALA A 349 16.04 -32.95 17.64
N PRO A 350 15.07 -33.37 18.43
CA PRO A 350 14.07 -34.29 17.97
C PRO A 350 13.30 -33.61 16.82
N THR A 351 13.37 -34.20 15.64
CA THR A 351 12.48 -33.88 14.52
C THR A 351 11.09 -34.24 14.98
N THR A 352 10.32 -33.25 15.40
CA THR A 352 8.90 -33.43 15.74
C THR A 352 8.19 -33.73 14.43
N THR A 353 8.05 -35.01 14.12
CA THR A 353 7.15 -35.48 13.06
C THR A 353 5.75 -35.09 13.52
N THR A 354 5.22 -34.00 12.99
CA THR A 354 3.86 -33.56 13.24
C THR A 354 2.95 -34.61 12.61
N THR A 355 2.53 -35.59 13.40
CA THR A 355 1.56 -36.60 12.99
C THR A 355 0.26 -35.85 12.66
N MET A 356 -0.19 -35.93 11.40
CA MET A 356 -1.48 -35.35 11.01
C MET A 356 -2.61 -35.94 11.86
N PRO A 357 -3.53 -35.11 12.39
CA PRO A 357 -4.67 -35.60 13.15
C PRO A 357 -5.50 -36.58 12.30
N VAL A 358 -5.96 -37.67 12.91
CA VAL A 358 -6.76 -38.68 12.22
C VAL A 358 -8.24 -38.40 12.50
N LEU A 359 -9.05 -38.33 11.43
CA LEU A 359 -10.50 -38.19 11.58
C LEU A 359 -11.13 -39.45 12.15
N SER A 360 -12.06 -39.30 13.06
CA SER A 360 -12.82 -40.39 13.70
C SER A 360 -13.60 -41.25 12.69
N ARG A 361 -13.94 -40.70 11.54
CA ARG A 361 -14.56 -41.36 10.38
C ARG A 361 -14.10 -40.74 9.09
N PRO A 362 -14.01 -41.47 7.97
CA PRO A 362 -13.68 -40.89 6.68
C PRO A 362 -14.77 -39.93 6.21
N VAL A 363 -14.36 -38.74 5.77
CA VAL A 363 -15.23 -37.76 5.13
C VAL A 363 -14.70 -37.55 3.71
N GLN A 364 -15.56 -37.66 2.72
CA GLN A 364 -15.20 -37.60 1.32
C GLN A 364 -14.54 -36.26 0.97
N GLY A 365 -13.31 -36.31 0.44
CA GLY A 365 -12.51 -35.13 0.05
C GLY A 365 -11.85 -34.41 1.23
N ALA A 366 -11.83 -34.98 2.44
CA ALA A 366 -11.19 -34.42 3.61
C ALA A 366 -10.04 -35.31 4.11
N ASP A 367 -9.06 -34.65 4.74
CA ASP A 367 -7.97 -35.27 5.51
C ASP A 367 -7.99 -34.79 6.97
N GLY A 368 -6.90 -35.03 7.72
CA GLY A 368 -6.75 -34.62 9.11
C GLY A 368 -6.83 -33.13 9.41
N LEU A 369 -6.89 -32.27 8.38
CA LEU A 369 -7.05 -30.81 8.53
C LEU A 369 -8.38 -30.29 7.96
N GLY A 370 -9.20 -31.12 7.33
CA GLY A 370 -10.45 -30.72 6.68
C GLY A 370 -10.46 -30.97 5.16
N PHE A 371 -11.20 -30.21 4.38
CA PHE A 371 -11.42 -30.50 2.98
C PHE A 371 -10.24 -30.07 2.10
N ILE A 372 -9.69 -31.00 1.31
CA ILE A 372 -8.51 -30.78 0.44
C ILE A 372 -8.91 -29.88 -0.73
N GLY A 373 -8.15 -28.81 -0.94
CA GLY A 373 -8.41 -27.85 -2.03
C GLY A 373 -9.60 -26.91 -1.78
N HIS A 374 -10.15 -26.89 -0.56
CA HIS A 374 -11.28 -26.05 -0.18
C HIS A 374 -10.94 -25.11 0.98
N SER A 375 -11.70 -24.01 1.12
CA SER A 375 -11.56 -23.06 2.22
C SER A 375 -12.02 -23.62 3.56
N ALA A 376 -12.89 -24.64 3.57
CA ALA A 376 -13.31 -25.38 4.76
C ALA A 376 -12.19 -26.33 5.23
N ARG A 377 -11.05 -25.75 5.66
CA ARG A 377 -9.84 -26.45 6.09
C ARG A 377 -9.17 -25.69 7.22
N CYS A 378 -8.66 -26.40 8.21
CA CYS A 378 -7.92 -25.84 9.34
C CYS A 378 -6.50 -25.47 8.94
N ASP A 379 -5.92 -24.50 9.64
CA ASP A 379 -4.52 -24.15 9.48
C ASP A 379 -3.59 -25.26 9.98
N PRO A 380 -2.37 -25.39 9.45
CA PRO A 380 -1.38 -26.33 9.98
C PRO A 380 -1.16 -26.12 11.48
N GLY A 381 -1.28 -27.20 12.26
CA GLY A 381 -1.17 -27.16 13.72
C GLY A 381 -2.49 -26.95 14.46
N ASN A 382 -3.60 -26.68 13.78
CA ASN A 382 -4.93 -26.54 14.36
C ASN A 382 -5.79 -27.78 13.98
N PRO A 383 -5.95 -28.77 14.85
CA PRO A 383 -6.75 -29.93 14.52
C PRO A 383 -8.23 -29.56 14.36
N PRO A 384 -8.97 -30.20 13.44
CA PRO A 384 -10.41 -29.99 13.33
C PRO A 384 -11.16 -30.63 14.52
N ALA A 385 -11.91 -29.81 15.25
CA ALA A 385 -12.82 -30.28 16.28
C ALA A 385 -14.09 -30.89 15.67
N SER A 386 -14.49 -30.46 14.46
CA SER A 386 -15.52 -31.12 13.65
C SER A 386 -15.34 -30.86 12.18
N VAL A 387 -15.63 -31.84 11.32
CA VAL A 387 -15.67 -31.77 9.88
C VAL A 387 -17.04 -32.17 9.41
N VAL A 388 -17.73 -31.36 8.63
CA VAL A 388 -19.13 -31.51 8.25
C VAL A 388 -19.28 -31.36 6.74
N ARG A 389 -19.91 -32.37 6.11
CA ARG A 389 -20.29 -32.31 4.69
C ARG A 389 -21.81 -32.42 4.57
N THR A 390 -22.40 -31.48 3.89
CA THR A 390 -23.81 -31.49 3.46
C THR A 390 -23.89 -31.61 1.93
N ALA A 391 -25.10 -31.59 1.36
CA ALA A 391 -25.29 -31.56 -0.09
C ALA A 391 -24.93 -30.17 -0.67
N LYS A 392 -24.90 -29.11 0.15
CA LYS A 392 -24.72 -27.72 -0.33
C LYS A 392 -23.47 -27.05 0.23
N SER A 393 -22.95 -27.53 1.38
CA SER A 393 -21.90 -26.86 2.13
C SER A 393 -20.86 -27.83 2.67
N LEU A 394 -19.62 -27.34 2.77
CA LEU A 394 -18.51 -27.92 3.50
C LEU A 394 -18.26 -27.03 4.72
N ALA A 395 -18.06 -27.62 5.89
CA ALA A 395 -17.78 -26.85 7.09
C ALA A 395 -16.78 -27.56 8.00
N VAL A 396 -15.93 -26.79 8.66
CA VAL A 396 -14.98 -27.28 9.64
C VAL A 396 -14.93 -26.33 10.83
N VAL A 397 -14.84 -26.87 12.04
CA VAL A 397 -14.52 -26.12 13.25
C VAL A 397 -13.14 -26.55 13.69
N CYS A 398 -12.24 -25.60 13.81
CA CYS A 398 -10.83 -25.82 14.08
C CYS A 398 -10.49 -25.40 15.51
N GLN A 399 -9.60 -26.12 16.18
CA GLN A 399 -9.12 -25.79 17.51
C GLN A 399 -7.74 -25.12 17.41
N THR A 400 -7.58 -23.96 18.03
CA THR A 400 -6.29 -23.29 18.13
C THR A 400 -5.42 -23.94 19.22
N PRO A 401 -4.09 -23.73 19.22
CA PRO A 401 -3.21 -24.20 20.30
C PRO A 401 -3.59 -23.63 21.68
N SER A 402 -4.25 -22.48 21.73
CA SER A 402 -4.77 -21.85 22.96
C SER A 402 -6.10 -22.50 23.46
N GLY A 403 -6.65 -23.47 22.73
CA GLY A 403 -7.89 -24.17 23.09
C GLY A 403 -9.17 -23.46 22.65
N SER A 404 -9.10 -22.31 21.99
CA SER A 404 -10.27 -21.65 21.39
C SER A 404 -10.66 -22.30 20.05
N PHE A 405 -11.87 -22.00 19.55
CA PHE A 405 -12.36 -22.57 18.31
C PHE A 405 -12.73 -21.49 17.30
N TYR A 406 -12.53 -21.78 16.00
CA TYR A 406 -12.99 -20.97 14.88
C TYR A 406 -13.68 -21.87 13.83
N TYR A 407 -14.57 -21.28 13.05
CA TYR A 407 -15.36 -21.94 12.02
C TYR A 407 -14.94 -21.51 10.63
N ARG A 408 -14.83 -22.46 9.71
CA ARG A 408 -14.70 -22.21 8.28
C ARG A 408 -15.78 -22.97 7.52
N GLY A 409 -16.57 -22.25 6.73
CA GLY A 409 -17.62 -22.80 5.89
C GLY A 409 -17.42 -22.43 4.43
N GLU A 410 -17.80 -23.35 3.52
CA GLU A 410 -17.76 -23.13 2.08
C GLU A 410 -19.02 -23.69 1.44
N ARG A 411 -19.62 -22.94 0.51
CA ARG A 411 -20.77 -23.37 -0.28
C ARG A 411 -20.29 -24.09 -1.55
N ILE A 412 -20.70 -25.32 -1.74
CA ILE A 412 -20.19 -26.21 -2.81
C ILE A 412 -20.47 -25.65 -4.22
N ARG A 413 -21.63 -25.01 -4.45
CA ARG A 413 -22.06 -24.59 -5.80
C ARG A 413 -21.23 -23.47 -6.41
N ASP A 414 -20.67 -22.58 -5.60
CA ASP A 414 -20.02 -21.34 -6.02
C ASP A 414 -18.73 -21.02 -5.26
N GLY A 415 -18.31 -21.89 -4.30
CA GLY A 415 -17.10 -21.71 -3.52
C GLY A 415 -17.18 -20.54 -2.51
N ALA A 416 -18.36 -19.89 -2.35
CA ALA A 416 -18.52 -18.84 -1.36
C ALA A 416 -18.19 -19.37 0.04
N ASN A 417 -17.27 -18.71 0.74
CA ASN A 417 -16.75 -19.18 2.02
C ASN A 417 -16.80 -18.10 3.10
N ILE A 418 -16.75 -18.55 4.34
CA ILE A 418 -16.73 -17.69 5.52
C ILE A 418 -15.81 -18.27 6.57
N GLU A 419 -15.07 -17.42 7.25
CA GLU A 419 -14.34 -17.75 8.46
C GLU A 419 -14.86 -16.91 9.62
N LEU A 420 -15.18 -17.57 10.73
CA LEU A 420 -15.75 -16.92 11.91
C LEU A 420 -14.93 -17.30 13.15
N PRO A 421 -14.42 -16.34 13.90
CA PRO A 421 -13.76 -16.59 15.19
C PRO A 421 -14.79 -16.95 16.27
N ASN A 422 -14.28 -17.42 17.40
CA ASN A 422 -15.05 -17.63 18.62
C ASN A 422 -16.23 -18.60 18.47
N ALA A 423 -16.01 -19.73 17.80
CA ALA A 423 -16.95 -20.84 17.85
C ALA A 423 -17.05 -21.37 19.29
N VAL A 424 -18.27 -21.52 19.79
CA VAL A 424 -18.54 -21.98 21.15
C VAL A 424 -18.97 -23.44 21.11
N ARG A 425 -18.27 -24.28 21.86
CA ARG A 425 -18.65 -25.69 22.01
C ARG A 425 -19.92 -25.80 22.85
N VAL A 426 -20.89 -26.57 22.36
CA VAL A 426 -22.15 -26.90 23.07
C VAL A 426 -22.27 -28.41 23.17
N ALA A 427 -23.30 -28.89 23.88
CA ALA A 427 -23.45 -30.32 24.22
C ALA A 427 -23.36 -31.26 22.99
N ASP A 428 -23.88 -30.86 21.82
CA ASP A 428 -24.00 -31.67 20.62
C ASP A 428 -23.32 -31.08 19.38
N GLY A 429 -22.36 -30.15 19.58
CA GLY A 429 -21.63 -29.53 18.47
C GLY A 429 -21.07 -28.16 18.76
N PHE A 430 -21.27 -27.19 17.83
CA PHE A 430 -20.76 -25.86 17.96
C PHE A 430 -21.78 -24.80 17.52
N ASP A 431 -21.79 -23.68 18.22
CA ASP A 431 -22.50 -22.45 17.84
C ASP A 431 -21.48 -21.39 17.47
N VAL A 432 -21.75 -20.72 16.37
CA VAL A 432 -20.87 -19.65 15.87
C VAL A 432 -21.73 -18.46 15.46
N ALA A 433 -21.39 -17.28 15.96
CA ALA A 433 -22.05 -16.05 15.55
C ALA A 433 -21.13 -15.23 14.65
N ASN A 434 -21.68 -14.77 13.53
CA ASN A 434 -21.00 -13.79 12.68
C ASN A 434 -21.09 -12.42 13.38
N PRO A 435 -19.99 -11.83 13.81
CA PRO A 435 -20.01 -10.53 14.49
C PRO A 435 -20.42 -9.38 13.59
N ALA A 436 -20.39 -9.54 12.25
CA ALA A 436 -20.70 -8.49 11.30
C ALA A 436 -22.21 -8.26 11.11
N ASP A 437 -23.01 -9.33 11.10
CA ASP A 437 -24.44 -9.26 10.78
C ASP A 437 -25.33 -10.01 11.79
N GLY A 438 -24.73 -10.63 12.81
CA GLY A 438 -25.44 -11.40 13.81
C GLY A 438 -25.94 -12.76 13.31
N THR A 439 -25.61 -13.20 12.11
CA THR A 439 -25.93 -14.51 11.56
C THR A 439 -25.31 -15.60 12.45
N ARG A 440 -26.09 -16.60 12.81
CA ARG A 440 -25.66 -17.73 13.65
C ARG A 440 -25.55 -19.01 12.82
N TYR A 441 -24.49 -19.76 13.05
CA TYR A 441 -24.22 -21.07 12.45
C TYR A 441 -24.28 -22.12 13.56
N GLU A 442 -25.24 -23.02 13.47
CA GLU A 442 -25.35 -24.19 14.36
C GLU A 442 -24.79 -25.41 13.65
N VAL A 443 -23.62 -25.87 14.10
CA VAL A 443 -22.91 -27.02 13.54
C VAL A 443 -23.18 -28.22 14.40
N ARG A 444 -24.02 -29.16 13.92
CA ARG A 444 -24.41 -30.36 14.62
C ARG A 444 -24.11 -31.62 13.81
N PRO A 445 -23.96 -32.80 14.42
CA PRO A 445 -23.71 -34.06 13.69
C PRO A 445 -24.76 -34.39 12.64
N GLN A 446 -26.00 -33.95 12.85
CA GLN A 446 -27.13 -34.29 11.97
C GLN A 446 -27.53 -33.14 11.05
N ARG A 447 -27.20 -31.88 11.40
CA ARG A 447 -27.70 -30.70 10.70
C ARG A 447 -26.78 -29.49 10.84
N LEU A 448 -26.56 -28.80 9.72
CA LEU A 448 -25.98 -27.49 9.68
C LEU A 448 -27.11 -26.47 9.47
N LYS A 449 -27.27 -25.49 10.38
CA LYS A 449 -28.27 -24.45 10.27
C LYS A 449 -27.59 -23.08 10.22
N ILE A 450 -28.16 -22.18 9.41
CA ILE A 450 -27.79 -20.78 9.30
C ILE A 450 -29.02 -19.96 9.65
N LEU A 451 -28.91 -19.07 10.63
CA LEU A 451 -30.02 -18.26 11.14
C LEU A 451 -29.62 -16.77 11.09
N SER A 452 -30.45 -15.93 10.51
CA SER A 452 -30.32 -14.47 10.60
C SER A 452 -31.61 -13.89 11.22
N ASN A 453 -31.47 -12.90 12.09
CA ASN A 453 -32.58 -12.21 12.76
C ASN A 453 -33.64 -13.15 13.36
N ARG A 454 -33.22 -14.31 13.95
CA ARG A 454 -34.06 -15.39 14.47
C ARG A 454 -34.85 -16.16 13.39
N HIS A 455 -34.62 -15.89 12.11
CA HIS A 455 -35.16 -16.67 11.01
C HIS A 455 -34.18 -17.75 10.55
N VAL A 456 -34.64 -18.93 10.14
CA VAL A 456 -33.81 -20.00 9.61
C VAL A 456 -33.61 -19.77 8.11
N ASP A 457 -32.47 -19.30 7.70
CA ASP A 457 -32.15 -19.02 6.28
C ASP A 457 -31.77 -20.30 5.54
N SER A 458 -31.10 -21.22 6.23
CA SER A 458 -30.73 -22.54 5.70
C SER A 458 -30.74 -23.60 6.79
N SER A 459 -31.21 -24.79 6.43
CA SER A 459 -31.18 -25.97 7.31
C SER A 459 -30.81 -27.18 6.45
N GLU A 460 -29.55 -27.62 6.56
CA GLU A 460 -28.95 -28.63 5.70
C GLU A 460 -28.74 -29.93 6.46
N ARG A 461 -29.20 -31.03 5.91
CA ARG A 461 -28.93 -32.37 6.48
C ARG A 461 -27.43 -32.66 6.27
N VAL A 462 -26.77 -33.06 7.34
CA VAL A 462 -25.37 -33.53 7.30
C VAL A 462 -25.33 -34.92 6.69
N LEU A 463 -24.50 -35.08 5.66
CA LEU A 463 -24.25 -36.35 4.99
C LEU A 463 -23.09 -37.10 5.63
N GLN A 464 -22.07 -36.37 6.04
CA GLN A 464 -20.87 -36.92 6.69
C GLN A 464 -20.42 -35.98 7.81
N TYR A 465 -20.04 -36.54 8.94
CA TYR A 465 -19.54 -35.85 10.12
C TYR A 465 -18.37 -36.62 10.74
N ALA A 466 -17.30 -35.90 11.07
CA ALA A 466 -16.17 -36.48 11.80
C ALA A 466 -15.61 -35.45 12.80
N THR A 467 -14.90 -35.96 13.80
CA THR A 467 -14.05 -35.20 14.73
C THR A 467 -12.62 -35.68 14.57
N ALA A 468 -11.62 -34.89 14.87
CA ALA A 468 -10.25 -35.39 15.00
C ALA A 468 -10.02 -35.92 16.41
N SER A 469 -9.27 -36.99 16.51
CA SER A 469 -8.77 -37.59 17.75
C SER A 469 -7.29 -37.28 17.93
#